data_26e3610819030b914dcd27732d47a931
#
_entry.id   26e3610819030b914dcd27732d47a931
#
_cell.length_a   1.000
_cell.length_b   1.000
_cell.length_c   1.000
_cell.angle_alpha   90.00
_cell.angle_beta   90.00
_cell.angle_gamma   90.00
#
_symmetry.space_group_name_H-M   'P 1'
#
loop_
_entity.id
_entity.type
_entity.pdbx_description
1 polymer ?
#
loop_
_entity_poly.entity_id
_entity_poly.type
_entity_poly.pdbx_seq_one_letter_code
_entity_poly.pdbx_strand_id
1 'polypeptide(L)'
;MDVDYRLAFDLAPVGLVLSRNRTMVDCNRHVCEMFGASREVLMGQSFQILYPSADEYERLGAHMAPILNAKGHYADNRVMKRANGELFWCHVSGRALNRDDPHASGIWSFEDL
;
A
#
# COMPACT_ATOMS: atom_id res chain seq x y z
N MET A 1 18.52 16.69 15.12
CA MET A 1 17.10 17.02 15.13
C MET A 1 16.31 15.75 15.34
N ASP A 2 15.48 15.80 16.32
CA ASP A 2 14.78 14.61 16.73
C ASP A 2 13.30 14.70 16.39
N VAL A 3 13.05 14.75 15.10
CA VAL A 3 11.68 14.51 14.65
C VAL A 3 11.43 13.02 14.82
N ASP A 4 10.38 12.71 15.54
CA ASP A 4 9.99 11.33 15.71
C ASP A 4 9.20 10.89 14.47
N TYR A 5 9.92 10.46 13.45
CA TYR A 5 9.32 10.02 12.21
C TYR A 5 8.44 8.79 12.42
N ARG A 6 8.82 7.92 13.37
CA ARG A 6 8.02 6.74 13.68
C ARG A 6 6.65 7.13 14.22
N LEU A 7 6.61 8.10 15.12
CA LEU A 7 5.36 8.58 15.68
C LEU A 7 4.49 9.26 14.62
N ALA A 8 5.10 10.11 13.79
CA ALA A 8 4.39 10.78 12.70
C ALA A 8 3.81 9.78 11.71
N PHE A 9 4.58 8.76 11.35
CA PHE A 9 4.16 7.70 10.45
C PHE A 9 2.98 6.90 11.06
N ASP A 10 3.10 6.52 12.32
CA ASP A 10 2.06 5.73 13.00
C ASP A 10 0.76 6.49 13.22
N LEU A 11 0.84 7.80 13.43
CA LEU A 11 -0.33 8.63 13.71
C LEU A 11 -0.89 9.37 12.50
N ALA A 12 -0.34 9.14 11.31
CA ALA A 12 -0.85 9.74 10.10
C ALA A 12 -2.35 9.39 9.92
N PRO A 13 -3.18 10.34 9.44
CA PRO A 13 -4.62 10.12 9.30
C PRO A 13 -5.02 9.27 8.10
N VAL A 14 -4.06 8.71 7.40
CA VAL A 14 -4.25 7.77 6.30
C VAL A 14 -3.41 6.53 6.56
N GLY A 15 -3.77 5.42 5.93
CA GLY A 15 -2.95 4.22 5.98
C GLY A 15 -1.69 4.43 5.14
N LEU A 16 -0.52 4.11 5.69
CA LEU A 16 0.76 4.22 4.99
C LEU A 16 1.48 2.89 5.00
N VAL A 17 2.01 2.51 3.84
CA VAL A 17 2.82 1.30 3.68
C VAL A 17 4.09 1.67 2.92
N LEU A 18 5.21 1.20 3.42
CA LEU A 18 6.47 1.19 2.68
C LEU A 18 6.63 -0.20 2.06
N SER A 19 6.98 -0.24 0.78
CA SER A 19 7.10 -1.51 0.06
C SER A 19 8.47 -1.67 -0.58
N ARG A 20 8.83 -2.95 -0.77
CA ARG A 20 10.01 -3.34 -1.55
C ARG A 20 9.64 -4.57 -2.36
N ASN A 21 9.78 -4.48 -3.68
CA ASN A 21 9.41 -5.56 -4.59
C ASN A 21 7.98 -6.06 -4.35
N ARG A 22 7.04 -5.10 -4.18
CA ARG A 22 5.61 -5.34 -3.96
C ARG A 22 5.31 -6.12 -2.66
N THR A 23 6.26 -6.09 -1.73
CA THR A 23 6.13 -6.70 -0.41
C THR A 23 6.09 -5.60 0.63
N MET A 24 5.21 -5.72 1.60
CA MET A 24 5.08 -4.74 2.67
C MET A 24 6.24 -4.88 3.65
N VAL A 25 7.05 -3.83 3.79
CA VAL A 25 8.20 -3.85 4.70
C VAL A 25 7.96 -2.99 5.94
N ASP A 26 7.02 -2.05 5.88
CA ASP A 26 6.55 -1.32 7.05
C ASP A 26 5.16 -0.79 6.79
N CYS A 27 4.36 -0.65 7.84
CA CYS A 27 3.03 -0.06 7.76
C CYS A 27 2.71 0.66 9.06
N ASN A 28 1.82 1.66 8.97
CA ASN A 28 1.41 2.39 10.15
C ASN A 28 0.17 1.78 10.81
N ARG A 29 -0.18 2.32 11.98
CA ARG A 29 -1.32 1.85 12.77
C ARG A 29 -2.62 1.90 11.98
N HIS A 30 -2.83 2.96 11.19
CA HIS A 30 -4.05 3.17 10.43
C HIS A 30 -4.30 2.03 9.42
N VAL A 31 -3.24 1.52 8.76
CA VAL A 31 -3.35 0.36 7.87
C VAL A 31 -3.84 -0.87 8.64
N CYS A 32 -3.29 -1.12 9.81
CA CYS A 32 -3.69 -2.26 10.64
C CYS A 32 -5.16 -2.18 11.02
N GLU A 33 -5.62 -1.01 11.43
CA GLU A 33 -7.03 -0.78 11.77
C GLU A 33 -7.93 -0.95 10.54
N MET A 34 -7.55 -0.37 9.43
CA MET A 34 -8.34 -0.40 8.19
C MET A 34 -8.52 -1.82 7.67
N PHE A 35 -7.45 -2.60 7.62
CA PHE A 35 -7.48 -3.95 7.07
C PHE A 35 -7.77 -5.03 8.10
N GLY A 36 -7.82 -4.66 9.38
CA GLY A 36 -8.15 -5.61 10.45
C GLY A 36 -7.09 -6.67 10.68
N ALA A 37 -5.82 -6.31 10.52
CA ALA A 37 -4.70 -7.23 10.72
C ALA A 37 -3.59 -6.53 11.51
N SER A 38 -2.86 -7.30 12.31
CA SER A 38 -1.73 -6.75 13.06
C SER A 38 -0.55 -6.47 12.14
N ARG A 39 0.35 -5.61 12.61
CA ARG A 39 1.58 -5.31 11.88
C ARG A 39 2.40 -6.57 11.64
N GLU A 40 2.46 -7.47 12.62
CA GLU A 40 3.21 -8.72 12.51
C GLU A 40 2.66 -9.63 11.41
N VAL A 41 1.33 -9.61 11.22
CA VAL A 41 0.70 -10.39 10.15
C VAL A 41 1.01 -9.80 8.78
N LEU A 42 1.03 -8.47 8.67
CA LEU A 42 1.20 -7.79 7.38
C LEU A 42 2.65 -7.73 6.93
N MET A 43 3.60 -7.59 7.85
CA MET A 43 5.01 -7.42 7.49
C MET A 43 5.57 -8.65 6.79
N GLY A 44 6.26 -8.40 5.66
CA GLY A 44 6.82 -9.46 4.83
C GLY A 44 5.83 -10.07 3.87
N GLN A 45 4.56 -9.66 3.91
CA GLN A 45 3.53 -10.17 3.00
C GLN A 45 3.48 -9.37 1.71
N SER A 46 3.14 -10.05 0.62
CA SER A 46 2.78 -9.39 -0.64
C SER A 46 1.53 -8.54 -0.45
N PHE A 47 1.44 -7.43 -1.19
CA PHE A 47 0.19 -6.67 -1.26
C PHE A 47 -1.00 -7.50 -1.71
N GLN A 48 -0.76 -8.64 -2.37
CA GLN A 48 -1.82 -9.49 -2.90
C GLN A 48 -2.88 -9.83 -1.85
N ILE A 49 -2.48 -9.98 -0.59
CA ILE A 49 -3.42 -10.34 0.48
C ILE A 49 -4.48 -9.26 0.74
N LEU A 50 -4.23 -8.04 0.29
CA LEU A 50 -5.17 -6.92 0.44
C LEU A 50 -6.10 -6.75 -0.76
N TYR A 51 -5.97 -7.59 -1.78
CA TYR A 51 -6.77 -7.53 -3.00
C TYR A 51 -7.85 -8.60 -3.01
N PRO A 52 -8.94 -8.37 -3.77
CA PRO A 52 -10.03 -9.36 -3.86
C PRO A 52 -9.58 -10.70 -4.42
N SER A 53 -8.60 -10.70 -5.34
CA SER A 53 -8.11 -11.92 -5.97
C SER A 53 -6.68 -11.73 -6.49
N ALA A 54 -6.01 -12.84 -6.78
CA ALA A 54 -4.69 -12.83 -7.40
C ALA A 54 -4.75 -12.17 -8.80
N ASP A 55 -5.82 -12.42 -9.55
CA ASP A 55 -6.00 -11.83 -10.89
C ASP A 55 -6.10 -10.31 -10.83
N GLU A 56 -6.87 -9.77 -9.87
CA GLU A 56 -6.97 -8.32 -9.67
C GLU A 56 -5.61 -7.72 -9.31
N TYR A 57 -4.88 -8.38 -8.43
CA TYR A 57 -3.55 -7.93 -8.04
C TYR A 57 -2.62 -7.83 -9.25
N GLU A 58 -2.58 -8.86 -10.08
CA GLU A 58 -1.74 -8.89 -11.27
C GLU A 58 -2.18 -7.85 -12.30
N ARG A 59 -3.48 -7.74 -12.54
CA ARG A 59 -4.04 -6.79 -13.51
C ARG A 59 -3.72 -5.34 -13.11
N LEU A 60 -3.93 -4.99 -11.85
CA LEU A 60 -3.65 -3.64 -11.37
C LEU A 60 -2.16 -3.34 -11.36
N GLY A 61 -1.33 -4.30 -10.99
CA GLY A 61 0.12 -4.13 -11.04
C GLY A 61 0.64 -3.86 -12.44
N ALA A 62 0.14 -4.60 -13.43
CA ALA A 62 0.51 -4.40 -14.83
C ALA A 62 0.03 -3.03 -15.34
N HIS A 63 -1.14 -2.57 -14.88
CA HIS A 63 -1.66 -1.25 -15.25
C HIS A 63 -0.84 -0.12 -14.61
N MET A 64 -0.47 -0.25 -13.35
CA MET A 64 0.23 0.78 -12.59
C MET A 64 1.68 0.98 -13.02
N ALA A 65 2.39 -0.11 -13.33
CA ALA A 65 3.84 -0.06 -13.52
C ALA A 65 4.30 0.96 -14.57
N PRO A 66 3.71 1.00 -15.79
CA PRO A 66 4.15 2.00 -16.78
C PRO A 66 3.84 3.43 -16.37
N ILE A 67 2.75 3.65 -15.62
CA ILE A 67 2.38 4.98 -15.13
C ILE A 67 3.35 5.45 -14.06
N LEU A 68 3.67 4.58 -13.10
CA LEU A 68 4.67 4.86 -12.07
C LEU A 68 6.04 5.15 -12.69
N ASN A 69 6.43 4.38 -13.71
CA ASN A 69 7.68 4.60 -14.43
C ASN A 69 7.69 5.97 -15.10
N ALA A 70 6.63 6.33 -15.80
CA ALA A 70 6.56 7.58 -16.55
C ALA A 70 6.43 8.81 -15.64
N LYS A 71 5.63 8.72 -14.57
CA LYS A 71 5.25 9.87 -13.74
C LYS A 71 5.84 9.86 -12.33
N GLY A 72 6.27 8.71 -11.83
CA GLY A 72 6.75 8.55 -10.47
C GLY A 72 5.66 8.43 -9.41
N HIS A 73 4.39 8.56 -9.80
CA HIS A 73 3.25 8.44 -8.88
C HIS A 73 2.03 7.88 -9.61
N TYR A 74 1.09 7.36 -8.82
CA TYR A 74 -0.16 6.79 -9.33
C TYR A 74 -1.23 6.90 -8.24
N ALA A 75 -2.49 7.07 -8.64
CA ALA A 75 -3.62 7.07 -7.71
C ALA A 75 -4.88 6.56 -8.41
N ASP A 76 -5.69 5.81 -7.68
CA ASP A 76 -7.04 5.44 -8.13
C ASP A 76 -7.92 5.06 -6.93
N ASN A 77 -9.19 4.82 -7.23
CA ASN A 77 -10.12 4.18 -6.30
C ASN A 77 -10.31 2.74 -6.75
N ARG A 78 -10.20 1.81 -5.82
CA ARG A 78 -10.31 0.38 -6.12
C ARG A 78 -10.95 -0.37 -4.97
N VAL A 79 -11.44 -1.57 -5.28
CA VAL A 79 -11.92 -2.48 -4.25
C VAL A 79 -10.74 -3.22 -3.65
N MET A 80 -10.66 -3.19 -2.32
CA MET A 80 -9.66 -3.92 -1.54
C MET A 80 -10.37 -4.91 -0.61
N LYS A 81 -9.60 -5.74 0.09
CA LYS A 81 -10.13 -6.79 0.96
C LYS A 81 -9.51 -6.70 2.35
N ARG A 82 -10.37 -6.64 3.38
CA ARG A 82 -9.94 -6.73 4.77
C ARG A 82 -9.58 -8.17 5.14
N ALA A 83 -8.89 -8.35 6.25
CA ALA A 83 -8.48 -9.67 6.72
C ALA A 83 -9.67 -10.62 6.95
N ASN A 84 -10.84 -10.08 7.31
CA ASN A 84 -12.05 -10.89 7.51
C ASN A 84 -12.78 -11.23 6.20
N GLY A 85 -12.24 -10.83 5.04
CA GLY A 85 -12.83 -11.07 3.74
C GLY A 85 -13.76 -9.99 3.24
N GLU A 86 -14.08 -8.98 4.05
CA GLU A 86 -14.95 -7.89 3.63
C GLU A 86 -14.30 -7.07 2.52
N LEU A 87 -15.04 -6.83 1.45
CA LEU A 87 -14.60 -5.96 0.36
C LEU A 87 -15.03 -4.52 0.62
N PHE A 88 -14.20 -3.57 0.28
CA PHE A 88 -14.49 -2.16 0.49
C PHE A 88 -13.80 -1.30 -0.55
N TRP A 89 -14.37 -0.12 -0.83
CA TRP A 89 -13.77 0.85 -1.71
C TRP A 89 -12.68 1.62 -0.98
N CYS A 90 -11.53 1.71 -1.62
CA CYS A 90 -10.34 2.33 -1.03
C CYS A 90 -9.70 3.27 -2.06
N HIS A 91 -9.34 4.47 -1.63
CA HIS A 91 -8.50 5.34 -2.43
C HIS A 91 -7.04 4.97 -2.16
N VAL A 92 -6.33 4.61 -3.22
CA VAL A 92 -4.93 4.20 -3.14
C VAL A 92 -4.09 5.19 -3.93
N SER A 93 -3.02 5.69 -3.32
CA SER A 93 -2.04 6.48 -4.05
C SER A 93 -0.63 6.01 -3.68
N GLY A 94 0.28 6.14 -4.61
CA GLY A 94 1.63 5.66 -4.40
C GLY A 94 2.67 6.46 -5.16
N ARG A 95 3.90 6.41 -4.65
CA ARG A 95 5.08 6.95 -5.28
C ARG A 95 6.15 5.89 -5.35
N ALA A 96 6.73 5.72 -6.53
CA ALA A 96 7.93 4.92 -6.69
C ALA A 96 9.12 5.74 -6.18
N LEU A 97 9.95 5.16 -5.34
CA LEU A 97 11.17 5.80 -4.86
C LEU A 97 12.30 5.70 -5.90
N ASN A 98 12.17 4.78 -6.85
CA ASN A 98 13.05 4.65 -8.00
C ASN A 98 12.19 4.52 -9.26
N ARG A 99 12.15 5.56 -10.09
CA ARG A 99 11.31 5.59 -11.28
C ARG A 99 11.74 4.60 -12.36
N ASP A 100 13.03 4.25 -12.39
CA ASP A 100 13.56 3.29 -13.37
C ASP A 100 13.14 1.86 -13.03
N ASP A 101 12.80 1.61 -11.76
CA ASP A 101 12.27 0.33 -11.29
C ASP A 101 11.12 0.61 -10.31
N PRO A 102 9.90 0.83 -10.83
CA PRO A 102 8.78 1.31 -10.01
C PRO A 102 8.34 0.36 -8.90
N HIS A 103 8.67 -0.93 -8.99
CA HIS A 103 8.33 -1.88 -7.94
C HIS A 103 9.47 -2.12 -6.94
N ALA A 104 10.68 -1.59 -7.17
CA ALA A 104 11.82 -1.83 -6.28
C ALA A 104 11.56 -1.33 -4.87
N SER A 105 11.03 -0.11 -4.74
CA SER A 105 10.60 0.44 -3.46
C SER A 105 9.57 1.53 -3.70
N GLY A 106 8.63 1.66 -2.77
CA GLY A 106 7.58 2.65 -2.89
C GLY A 106 6.96 2.99 -1.55
N ILE A 107 6.23 4.11 -1.56
CA ILE A 107 5.37 4.50 -0.43
C ILE A 107 3.93 4.57 -0.96
N TRP A 108 3.01 3.98 -0.21
CA TRP A 108 1.61 3.88 -0.59
C TRP A 108 0.71 4.40 0.51
N SER A 109 -0.34 5.13 0.11
CA SER A 109 -1.37 5.58 1.04
C SER A 109 -2.70 4.91 0.72
N PHE A 110 -3.48 4.65 1.77
CA PHE A 110 -4.79 4.00 1.68
C PHE A 110 -5.80 4.79 2.49
N GLU A 111 -6.94 5.09 1.87
CA GLU A 111 -8.04 5.77 2.54
C GLU A 111 -9.33 4.98 2.30
N ASP A 112 -10.03 4.64 3.39
CA ASP A 112 -11.35 4.00 3.31
C ASP A 112 -12.36 5.03 2.80
N LEU A 113 -13.07 4.70 1.75
CA LEU A 113 -14.05 5.62 1.15
C LEU A 113 -15.46 5.42 1.70
#